data_dbeafab9217fe281fcccaade0266bf9f
#
_entry.id   dbeafab9217fe281fcccaade0266bf9f
#
_cell.length_a   1.000
_cell.length_b   1.000
_cell.length_c   1.000
_cell.angle_alpha   90.00
_cell.angle_beta   90.00
_cell.angle_gamma   90.00
#
_symmetry.space_group_name_H-M   'P 1'
#
loop_
_entity.id
_entity.type
_entity.pdbx_description
1 polymer ?
#
loop_
_entity_poly.entity_id
_entity_poly.type
_entity_poly.pdbx_seq_one_letter_code
_entity_poly.pdbx_strand_id
1 'polypeptide(L)'
;MADAEPTGPATEFADAWRQTGSLVALREAIEAGARVRHVVARRAGLGDSELIALQHLVRGPLGPAELARLLEVSTAASTGIVDRLAERGHVERHPHAADRRRTEVRVTRSGREEVLAHLLPMFTALDEWDRSFTDDERALVERYLRGVRTAFEQVAGPQPGRAQPPPSDA
;
A
#
# COMPACT_ATOMS: atom_id res chain seq x y z
N MET A 1 -41.28 14.10 -29.82
CA MET A 1 -40.38 12.98 -30.10
C MET A 1 -39.09 13.32 -29.42
N ALA A 2 -38.84 12.78 -28.20
CA ALA A 2 -37.65 13.07 -27.44
C ALA A 2 -36.50 12.23 -28.02
N ASP A 3 -35.49 12.94 -28.53
CA ASP A 3 -34.23 12.32 -28.95
C ASP A 3 -33.60 11.70 -27.69
N ALA A 4 -33.61 10.38 -27.62
CA ALA A 4 -32.80 9.66 -26.64
C ALA A 4 -31.32 9.86 -27.03
N GLU A 5 -30.56 10.61 -26.24
CA GLU A 5 -29.11 10.69 -26.42
C GLU A 5 -28.54 9.27 -26.38
N PRO A 6 -27.59 8.93 -27.27
CA PRO A 6 -26.98 7.61 -27.30
C PRO A 6 -26.25 7.38 -25.97
N THR A 7 -26.76 6.46 -25.17
CA THR A 7 -26.15 6.04 -23.89
C THR A 7 -24.81 5.37 -24.18
N GLY A 8 -23.72 5.97 -23.72
CA GLY A 8 -22.38 5.40 -23.92
C GLY A 8 -22.16 4.12 -23.09
N PRO A 9 -21.16 3.28 -23.45
CA PRO A 9 -20.90 2.00 -22.80
C PRO A 9 -20.71 2.09 -21.28
N ALA A 10 -20.24 3.22 -20.78
CA ALA A 10 -20.09 3.46 -19.34
C ALA A 10 -21.45 3.61 -18.63
N THR A 11 -22.43 4.26 -19.29
CA THR A 11 -23.78 4.46 -18.75
C THR A 11 -24.55 3.15 -18.78
N GLU A 12 -24.46 2.40 -19.87
CA GLU A 12 -25.06 1.07 -19.99
C GLU A 12 -24.53 0.11 -18.92
N PHE A 13 -23.20 0.15 -18.66
CA PHE A 13 -22.58 -0.62 -17.59
C PHE A 13 -23.10 -0.18 -16.22
N ALA A 14 -23.17 1.13 -15.94
CA ALA A 14 -23.64 1.64 -14.66
C ALA A 14 -25.08 1.24 -14.35
N ASP A 15 -25.96 1.26 -15.35
CA ASP A 15 -27.36 0.86 -15.21
C ASP A 15 -27.54 -0.66 -15.00
N ALA A 16 -26.66 -1.47 -15.59
CA ALA A 16 -26.65 -2.92 -15.45
C ALA A 16 -25.88 -3.40 -14.19
N TRP A 17 -25.03 -2.56 -13.61
CA TRP A 17 -24.14 -2.93 -12.50
C TRP A 17 -24.91 -3.28 -11.23
N ARG A 18 -24.76 -4.53 -10.80
CA ARG A 18 -25.31 -5.00 -9.52
C ARG A 18 -24.16 -5.26 -8.53
N GLN A 19 -24.15 -4.52 -7.45
CA GLN A 19 -23.19 -4.76 -6.38
C GLN A 19 -23.58 -6.04 -5.60
N THR A 20 -22.66 -7.01 -5.60
CA THR A 20 -22.78 -8.18 -4.71
C THR A 20 -22.33 -7.81 -3.30
N GLY A 21 -22.73 -8.60 -2.28
CA GLY A 21 -22.29 -8.40 -0.91
C GLY A 21 -20.77 -8.39 -0.76
N SER A 22 -20.04 -9.19 -1.55
CA SER A 22 -18.58 -9.22 -1.56
C SER A 22 -17.96 -7.91 -2.08
N LEU A 23 -18.56 -7.27 -3.10
CA LEU A 23 -18.09 -5.97 -3.61
C LEU A 23 -18.37 -4.83 -2.63
N VAL A 24 -19.50 -4.89 -1.93
CA VAL A 24 -19.81 -3.93 -0.85
C VAL A 24 -18.79 -4.06 0.28
N ALA A 25 -18.57 -5.28 0.79
CA ALA A 25 -17.60 -5.55 1.86
C ALA A 25 -16.18 -5.16 1.47
N LEU A 26 -15.77 -5.41 0.22
CA LEU A 26 -14.47 -4.98 -0.29
C LEU A 26 -14.32 -3.45 -0.25
N ARG A 27 -15.33 -2.70 -0.72
CA ARG A 27 -15.31 -1.23 -0.68
C ARG A 27 -15.18 -0.74 0.76
N GLU A 28 -15.98 -1.26 1.67
CA GLU A 28 -15.94 -0.90 3.09
C GLU A 28 -14.57 -1.21 3.73
N ALA A 29 -13.95 -2.35 3.37
CA ALA A 29 -12.62 -2.71 3.84
C ALA A 29 -11.54 -1.74 3.32
N ILE A 30 -11.62 -1.33 2.05
CA ILE A 30 -10.71 -0.33 1.46
C ILE A 30 -10.85 1.02 2.17
N GLU A 31 -12.08 1.48 2.38
CA GLU A 31 -12.36 2.74 3.09
C GLU A 31 -11.88 2.68 4.56
N ALA A 32 -12.10 1.55 5.24
CA ALA A 32 -11.59 1.35 6.60
C ALA A 32 -10.05 1.39 6.64
N GLY A 33 -9.38 0.71 5.69
CA GLY A 33 -7.92 0.73 5.58
C GLY A 33 -7.35 2.12 5.32
N ALA A 34 -8.02 2.93 4.50
CA ALA A 34 -7.63 4.33 4.29
C ALA A 34 -7.74 5.16 5.59
N ARG A 35 -8.81 4.97 6.36
CA ARG A 35 -8.96 5.64 7.68
C ARG A 35 -7.88 5.22 8.68
N VAL A 36 -7.53 3.92 8.74
CA VAL A 36 -6.45 3.43 9.61
C VAL A 36 -5.15 4.15 9.32
N ARG A 37 -4.78 4.32 8.06
CA ARG A 37 -3.55 5.03 7.64
C ARG A 37 -3.49 6.45 8.20
N HIS A 38 -4.57 7.22 8.06
CA HIS A 38 -4.66 8.56 8.61
C HIS A 38 -4.56 8.62 10.14
N VAL A 39 -5.18 7.65 10.83
CA VAL A 39 -5.12 7.57 12.30
C VAL A 39 -3.70 7.24 12.77
N VAL A 40 -3.04 6.29 12.12
CA VAL A 40 -1.65 5.91 12.43
C VAL A 40 -0.71 7.07 12.18
N ALA A 41 -0.80 7.74 11.02
CA ALA A 41 0.03 8.90 10.71
C ALA A 41 -0.09 9.98 11.80
N ARG A 42 -1.30 10.36 12.18
CA ARG A 42 -1.53 11.35 13.24
C ARG A 42 -1.00 10.93 14.60
N ARG A 43 -1.18 9.66 15.00
CA ARG A 43 -0.70 9.14 16.30
C ARG A 43 0.82 9.10 16.37
N ALA A 44 1.47 8.75 15.27
CA ALA A 44 2.92 8.78 15.15
C ALA A 44 3.48 10.20 14.89
N GLY A 45 2.65 11.22 14.80
CA GLY A 45 3.07 12.58 14.46
C GLY A 45 3.65 12.70 13.04
N LEU A 46 3.28 11.80 12.14
CA LEU A 46 3.77 11.72 10.76
C LEU A 46 2.75 12.34 9.78
N GLY A 47 3.28 12.88 8.69
CA GLY A 47 2.47 13.16 7.50
C GLY A 47 2.15 11.86 6.73
N ASP A 48 1.10 11.88 5.92
CA ASP A 48 0.71 10.69 5.12
C ASP A 48 1.85 10.20 4.22
N SER A 49 2.57 11.09 3.54
CA SER A 49 3.71 10.74 2.70
C SER A 49 4.88 10.16 3.50
N GLU A 50 5.09 10.62 4.73
CA GLU A 50 6.11 10.09 5.64
C GLU A 50 5.78 8.67 6.07
N LEU A 51 4.51 8.40 6.41
CA LEU A 51 4.05 7.05 6.75
C LEU A 51 4.16 6.10 5.54
N ILE A 52 3.77 6.54 4.34
CA ILE A 52 3.91 5.75 3.11
C ILE A 52 5.39 5.45 2.82
N ALA A 53 6.27 6.44 3.00
CA ALA A 53 7.71 6.24 2.84
C ALA A 53 8.24 5.17 3.80
N LEU A 54 7.87 5.22 5.08
CA LEU A 54 8.24 4.21 6.07
C LEU A 54 7.70 2.82 5.71
N GLN A 55 6.47 2.70 5.21
CA GLN A 55 5.89 1.44 4.76
C GLN A 55 6.69 0.80 3.61
N HIS A 56 7.23 1.60 2.70
CA HIS A 56 8.13 1.12 1.65
C HIS A 56 9.49 0.71 2.22
N LEU A 57 10.08 1.52 3.09
CA LEU A 57 11.39 1.29 3.68
C LEU A 57 11.44 0.09 4.64
N VAL A 58 10.32 -0.27 5.26
CA VAL A 58 10.21 -1.51 6.08
C VAL A 58 10.43 -2.77 5.23
N ARG A 59 10.14 -2.73 3.93
CA ARG A 59 10.34 -3.86 3.01
C ARG A 59 11.80 -4.01 2.57
N GLY A 60 12.57 -2.94 2.63
CA GLY A 60 13.98 -2.91 2.27
C GLY A 60 14.52 -1.49 2.08
N PRO A 61 15.84 -1.33 2.07
CA PRO A 61 16.49 -0.06 1.78
C PRO A 61 16.14 0.44 0.38
N LEU A 62 15.94 1.75 0.22
CA LEU A 62 15.61 2.39 -1.05
C LEU A 62 16.51 3.60 -1.29
N GLY A 63 16.88 3.82 -2.55
CA GLY A 63 17.52 5.06 -2.99
C GLY A 63 16.53 6.24 -3.00
N PRO A 64 16.98 7.50 -2.84
CA PRO A 64 16.11 8.68 -2.84
C PRO A 64 15.27 8.82 -4.12
N ALA A 65 15.83 8.52 -5.29
CA ALA A 65 15.12 8.57 -6.56
C ALA A 65 14.06 7.46 -6.69
N GLU A 66 14.35 6.28 -6.15
CA GLU A 66 13.40 5.17 -6.13
C GLU A 66 12.23 5.47 -5.18
N LEU A 67 12.53 6.03 -4.01
CA LEU A 67 11.53 6.47 -3.06
C LEU A 67 10.64 7.57 -3.66
N ALA A 68 11.22 8.56 -4.37
CA ALA A 68 10.47 9.60 -5.07
C ALA A 68 9.45 9.02 -6.07
N ARG A 69 9.87 8.02 -6.84
CA ARG A 69 9.01 7.32 -7.79
C ARG A 69 7.88 6.56 -7.11
N LEU A 70 8.17 5.85 -6.00
CA LEU A 70 7.17 5.09 -5.25
C LEU A 70 6.16 5.99 -4.54
N LEU A 71 6.57 7.19 -4.15
CA LEU A 71 5.71 8.20 -3.53
C LEU A 71 4.99 9.09 -4.54
N GLU A 72 5.30 8.94 -5.84
CA GLU A 72 4.77 9.78 -6.93
C GLU A 72 5.02 11.28 -6.71
N VAL A 73 6.22 11.62 -6.19
CA VAL A 73 6.63 12.99 -5.90
C VAL A 73 7.95 13.35 -6.60
N SER A 74 8.30 14.63 -6.63
CA SER A 74 9.62 15.05 -7.10
C SER A 74 10.76 14.57 -6.17
N THR A 75 11.97 14.42 -6.71
CA THR A 75 13.16 14.06 -5.92
C THR A 75 13.41 15.06 -4.77
N ALA A 76 13.16 16.34 -5.00
CA ALA A 76 13.28 17.36 -3.96
C ALA A 76 12.27 17.14 -2.82
N ALA A 77 11.01 16.84 -3.15
CA ALA A 77 9.98 16.53 -2.16
C ALA A 77 10.31 15.25 -1.38
N SER A 78 10.78 14.20 -2.08
CA SER A 78 11.24 12.96 -1.42
C SER A 78 12.39 13.21 -0.47
N THR A 79 13.36 14.06 -0.84
CA THR A 79 14.47 14.44 0.04
C THR A 79 13.95 15.11 1.31
N GLY A 80 13.03 16.05 1.21
CA GLY A 80 12.42 16.71 2.38
C GLY A 80 11.63 15.75 3.27
N ILE A 81 10.97 14.73 2.70
CA ILE A 81 10.31 13.67 3.47
C ILE A 81 11.35 12.87 4.26
N VAL A 82 12.44 12.46 3.60
CA VAL A 82 13.52 11.70 4.24
C VAL A 82 14.23 12.53 5.32
N ASP A 83 14.42 13.83 5.11
CA ASP A 83 15.04 14.73 6.10
C ASP A 83 14.19 14.76 7.38
N ARG A 84 12.90 14.98 7.28
CA ARG A 84 11.99 14.99 8.44
C ARG A 84 11.94 13.64 9.16
N LEU A 85 11.96 12.54 8.42
CA LEU A 85 12.04 11.20 9.01
C LEU A 85 13.37 10.95 9.73
N ALA A 86 14.48 11.45 9.18
CA ALA A 86 15.80 11.33 9.80
C ALA A 86 15.93 12.21 11.05
N GLU A 87 15.42 13.44 11.03
CA GLU A 87 15.36 14.34 12.19
C GLU A 87 14.62 13.72 13.38
N ARG A 88 13.61 12.89 13.10
CA ARG A 88 12.86 12.15 14.11
C ARG A 88 13.47 10.79 14.48
N GLY A 89 14.59 10.42 13.85
CA GLY A 89 15.26 9.16 14.09
C GLY A 89 14.56 7.94 13.50
N HIS A 90 13.59 8.11 12.60
CA HIS A 90 12.86 7.00 11.99
C HIS A 90 13.62 6.31 10.85
N VAL A 91 14.53 7.05 10.20
CA VAL A 91 15.36 6.54 9.12
C VAL A 91 16.78 7.02 9.24
N GLU A 92 17.70 6.33 8.58
CA GLU A 92 19.11 6.67 8.45
C GLU A 92 19.53 6.61 6.97
N ARG A 93 20.51 7.44 6.61
CA ARG A 93 21.16 7.41 5.30
C ARG A 93 22.44 6.63 5.38
N HIS A 94 22.61 5.68 4.48
CA HIS A 94 23.81 4.87 4.35
C HIS A 94 24.37 4.94 2.94
N PRO A 95 25.71 4.81 2.74
CA PRO A 95 26.26 4.52 1.44
C PRO A 95 25.69 3.20 0.89
N HIS A 96 25.32 3.16 -0.39
CA HIS A 96 24.84 1.93 -1.01
C HIS A 96 25.94 0.86 -1.04
N ALA A 97 25.59 -0.39 -0.70
CA ALA A 97 26.58 -1.46 -0.50
C ALA A 97 27.45 -1.76 -1.74
N ALA A 98 26.87 -1.66 -2.95
CA ALA A 98 27.57 -1.95 -4.21
C ALA A 98 28.17 -0.69 -4.87
N ASP A 99 27.76 0.53 -4.49
CA ASP A 99 28.26 1.78 -5.06
C ASP A 99 28.20 2.90 -4.00
N ARG A 100 29.33 3.18 -3.39
CA ARG A 100 29.47 4.20 -2.33
C ARG A 100 29.13 5.64 -2.77
N ARG A 101 28.99 5.89 -4.09
CA ARG A 101 28.53 7.18 -4.61
C ARG A 101 27.03 7.35 -4.50
N ARG A 102 26.30 6.26 -4.30
CA ARG A 102 24.86 6.24 -4.12
C ARG A 102 24.52 6.17 -2.64
N THR A 103 23.44 6.83 -2.27
CA THR A 103 22.88 6.80 -0.91
C THR A 103 21.65 5.94 -0.91
N GLU A 104 21.46 5.13 0.12
CA GLU A 104 20.24 4.44 0.43
C GLU A 104 19.69 4.90 1.77
N VAL A 105 18.37 4.85 1.90
CA VAL A 105 17.63 5.18 3.13
C VAL A 105 17.18 3.86 3.75
N ARG A 106 17.43 3.72 5.04
CA ARG A 106 17.03 2.55 5.84
C ARG A 106 16.15 2.99 6.99
N VAL A 107 15.11 2.21 7.29
CA VAL A 107 14.34 2.41 8.51
C VAL A 107 15.18 1.98 9.72
N THR A 108 15.17 2.80 10.77
CA THR A 108 15.81 2.47 12.04
C THR A 108 14.97 1.44 12.81
N ARG A 109 15.56 0.83 13.84
CA ARG A 109 14.82 -0.05 14.74
C ARG A 109 13.69 0.70 15.44
N SER A 110 13.98 1.90 15.99
CA SER A 110 12.99 2.75 16.67
C SER A 110 11.85 3.18 15.74
N GLY A 111 12.15 3.60 14.51
CA GLY A 111 11.12 3.96 13.52
C GLY A 111 10.22 2.78 13.14
N ARG A 112 10.79 1.58 13.06
CA ARG A 112 10.02 0.36 12.83
C ARG A 112 9.11 0.03 14.01
N GLU A 113 9.64 0.05 15.22
CA GLU A 113 8.93 -0.27 16.45
C GLU A 113 7.76 0.71 16.68
N GLU A 114 7.96 1.99 16.44
CA GLU A 114 6.93 3.01 16.61
C GLU A 114 5.75 2.80 15.64
N VAL A 115 6.02 2.61 14.35
CA VAL A 115 4.96 2.35 13.36
C VAL A 115 4.22 1.04 13.66
N LEU A 116 4.96 -0.02 14.04
CA LEU A 116 4.37 -1.31 14.37
C LEU A 116 3.51 -1.23 15.63
N ALA A 117 3.91 -0.48 16.67
CA ALA A 117 3.13 -0.32 17.89
C ALA A 117 1.71 0.22 17.61
N HIS A 118 1.58 1.15 16.65
CA HIS A 118 0.28 1.69 16.27
C HIS A 118 -0.57 0.74 15.40
N LEU A 119 0.07 -0.19 14.69
CA LEU A 119 -0.59 -1.15 13.80
C LEU A 119 -0.85 -2.50 14.46
N LEU A 120 -0.16 -2.81 15.57
CA LEU A 120 -0.23 -4.11 16.22
C LEU A 120 -1.66 -4.56 16.59
N PRO A 121 -2.54 -3.72 17.14
CA PRO A 121 -3.91 -4.14 17.45
C PRO A 121 -4.68 -4.59 16.19
N MET A 122 -4.47 -3.92 15.06
CA MET A 122 -5.08 -4.30 13.78
C MET A 122 -4.53 -5.64 13.27
N PHE A 123 -3.20 -5.82 13.31
CA PHE A 123 -2.59 -7.07 12.84
C PHE A 123 -2.97 -8.26 13.72
N THR A 124 -3.07 -8.06 15.03
CA THR A 124 -3.54 -9.11 15.96
C THR A 124 -4.98 -9.53 15.62
N ALA A 125 -5.88 -8.57 15.45
CA ALA A 125 -7.26 -8.85 15.10
C ALA A 125 -7.41 -9.53 13.72
N LEU A 126 -6.59 -9.12 12.73
CA LEU A 126 -6.56 -9.77 11.42
C LEU A 126 -6.04 -11.20 11.47
N ASP A 127 -4.98 -11.46 12.25
CA ASP A 127 -4.42 -12.80 12.44
C ASP A 127 -5.42 -13.74 13.15
N GLU A 128 -6.08 -13.26 14.20
CA GLU A 128 -7.14 -14.01 14.88
C GLU A 128 -8.31 -14.33 13.94
N TRP A 129 -8.72 -13.36 13.14
CA TRP A 129 -9.79 -13.51 12.15
C TRP A 129 -9.40 -14.52 11.06
N ASP A 130 -8.19 -14.40 10.49
CA ASP A 130 -7.70 -15.31 9.45
C ASP A 130 -7.62 -16.74 9.93
N ARG A 131 -7.22 -16.98 11.17
CA ARG A 131 -7.18 -18.30 11.80
C ARG A 131 -8.56 -18.95 11.99
N SER A 132 -9.63 -18.17 11.96
CA SER A 132 -11.00 -18.71 12.07
C SER A 132 -11.49 -19.39 10.80
N PHE A 133 -10.79 -19.18 9.67
CA PHE A 133 -11.12 -19.78 8.38
C PHE A 133 -10.37 -21.09 8.16
N THR A 134 -11.02 -22.01 7.46
CA THR A 134 -10.39 -23.23 6.94
C THR A 134 -9.40 -22.89 5.82
N ASP A 135 -8.52 -23.84 5.46
CA ASP A 135 -7.57 -23.65 4.37
C ASP A 135 -8.27 -23.41 3.02
N ASP A 136 -9.36 -24.10 2.74
CA ASP A 136 -10.16 -23.92 1.51
C ASP A 136 -10.80 -22.53 1.45
N GLU A 137 -11.33 -22.04 2.57
CA GLU A 137 -11.90 -20.70 2.64
C GLU A 137 -10.81 -19.62 2.47
N ARG A 138 -9.65 -19.78 3.09
CA ARG A 138 -8.49 -18.89 2.85
C ARG A 138 -8.05 -18.89 1.38
N ALA A 139 -7.99 -20.05 0.74
CA ALA A 139 -7.66 -20.16 -0.67
C ALA A 139 -8.68 -19.44 -1.58
N LEU A 140 -9.98 -19.52 -1.24
CA LEU A 140 -11.02 -18.79 -1.94
C LEU A 140 -10.88 -17.27 -1.78
N VAL A 141 -10.64 -16.79 -0.55
CA VAL A 141 -10.42 -15.37 -0.25
C VAL A 141 -9.16 -14.86 -0.96
N GLU A 142 -8.07 -15.60 -0.92
CA GLU A 142 -6.83 -15.25 -1.62
C GLU A 142 -7.06 -15.11 -3.13
N ARG A 143 -7.74 -16.05 -3.76
CA ARG A 143 -8.09 -16.00 -5.18
C ARG A 143 -8.93 -14.77 -5.51
N TYR A 144 -9.92 -14.44 -4.69
CA TYR A 144 -10.77 -13.26 -4.85
C TYR A 144 -9.95 -11.97 -4.77
N LEU A 145 -9.14 -11.80 -3.73
CA LEU A 145 -8.32 -10.62 -3.54
C LEU A 145 -7.24 -10.44 -4.62
N ARG A 146 -6.68 -11.53 -5.15
CA ARG A 146 -5.77 -11.49 -6.32
C ARG A 146 -6.49 -10.94 -7.56
N GLY A 147 -7.72 -11.38 -7.81
CA GLY A 147 -8.54 -10.86 -8.90
C GLY A 147 -8.86 -9.37 -8.75
N VAL A 148 -9.21 -8.94 -7.54
CA VAL A 148 -9.44 -7.52 -7.22
C VAL A 148 -8.18 -6.69 -7.51
N ARG A 149 -7.02 -7.14 -7.08
CA ARG A 149 -5.74 -6.46 -7.36
C ARG A 149 -5.53 -6.30 -8.86
N THR A 150 -5.72 -7.37 -9.63
CA THR A 150 -5.56 -7.32 -11.10
C THR A 150 -6.52 -6.30 -11.73
N ALA A 151 -7.77 -6.23 -11.26
CA ALA A 151 -8.72 -5.23 -11.74
C ALA A 151 -8.26 -3.79 -11.44
N PHE A 152 -7.70 -3.53 -10.27
CA PHE A 152 -7.15 -2.21 -9.93
C PHE A 152 -5.91 -1.85 -10.75
N GLU A 153 -5.03 -2.81 -11.03
CA GLU A 153 -3.84 -2.63 -11.85
C GLU A 153 -4.17 -2.28 -13.32
N GLN A 154 -5.37 -2.62 -13.81
CA GLN A 154 -5.83 -2.18 -15.15
C GLN A 154 -5.99 -0.66 -15.26
N VAL A 155 -6.31 0.01 -14.16
CA VAL A 155 -6.47 1.47 -14.11
C VAL A 155 -5.19 2.16 -13.65
N ALA A 156 -4.59 1.65 -12.58
CA ALA A 156 -3.42 2.27 -11.94
C ALA A 156 -2.07 1.90 -12.58
N GLY A 157 -2.05 0.88 -13.44
CA GLY A 157 -0.81 0.25 -13.89
C GLY A 157 -0.16 -0.64 -12.83
N PRO A 158 0.81 -1.49 -13.20
CA PRO A 158 1.50 -2.38 -12.27
C PRO A 158 2.32 -1.59 -11.26
N GLN A 159 2.30 -2.00 -10.00
CA GLN A 159 3.10 -1.36 -8.95
C GLN A 159 4.61 -1.51 -9.24
N PRO A 160 5.37 -0.42 -9.37
CA PRO A 160 6.81 -0.51 -9.55
C PRO A 160 7.46 -1.14 -8.32
N GLY A 161 8.22 -2.23 -8.51
CA GLY A 161 9.06 -2.83 -7.46
C GLY A 161 8.54 -4.12 -6.80
N ARG A 162 7.43 -4.69 -7.23
CA ARG A 162 7.01 -6.02 -6.77
C ARG A 162 7.57 -7.09 -7.73
N ALA A 163 8.78 -7.58 -7.43
CA ALA A 163 9.24 -8.82 -8.04
C ALA A 163 8.21 -9.92 -7.74
N GLN A 164 7.70 -10.56 -8.80
CA GLN A 164 6.84 -11.73 -8.66
C GLN A 164 7.64 -12.81 -7.91
N PRO A 165 7.10 -13.43 -6.84
CA PRO A 165 7.78 -14.57 -6.25
C PRO A 165 7.95 -15.63 -7.34
N PRO A 166 9.08 -16.38 -7.36
CA PRO A 166 9.29 -17.45 -8.31
C PRO A 166 8.12 -18.45 -8.23
N PRO A 167 7.71 -19.06 -9.34
CA PRO A 167 6.71 -20.10 -9.32
C PRO A 167 7.17 -21.18 -8.35
N SER A 168 6.27 -21.57 -7.44
CA SER A 168 6.48 -22.69 -6.52
C SER A 168 6.47 -23.93 -7.38
N ASP A 169 7.66 -24.49 -7.65
CA ASP A 169 7.78 -25.80 -8.27
C ASP A 169 7.19 -26.83 -7.29
N ALA A 170 6.12 -27.47 -7.74
CA ALA A 170 5.44 -28.57 -7.06
C ALA A 170 6.25 -29.86 -7.18
#